data_395b3247316ce40ca75aba511efae82d
#
_entry.id   395b3247316ce40ca75aba511efae82d
#
_cell.length_a   1.000
_cell.length_b   1.000
_cell.length_c   1.000
_cell.angle_alpha   90.00
_cell.angle_beta   90.00
_cell.angle_gamma   90.00
#
_symmetry.space_group_name_H-M   'P 1'
#
loop_
_entity.id
_entity.type
_entity.pdbx_description
1 polymer ?
#
loop_
_entity_poly.entity_id
_entity_poly.type
_entity_poly.pdbx_seq_one_letter_code
_entity_poly.pdbx_strand_id
1 'polypeptide(L)'
;LEQRISLITLAVEDLLRAVQFYENMGWQAAQSGPGVAAFNMNGTVFGLYPWNSMAQDMGLDPKSVMRPRMTLGYNVREKAEVAHILERTETHGGSILKPAHDLFWGEHSGFFADPDGHMWEVAFNPFSPVSEDGGFHWSTDV
;
A
#
# COMPACT_ATOMS: atom_id res chain seq x y z
N LEU A 1 18.54 -10.25 -13.85
CA LEU A 1 17.15 -10.06 -13.44
C LEU A 1 16.45 -9.09 -14.38
N GLU A 2 15.24 -9.42 -14.82
CA GLU A 2 14.37 -8.44 -15.45
C GLU A 2 13.94 -7.38 -14.41
N GLN A 3 13.77 -6.15 -14.84
CA GLN A 3 13.45 -5.02 -13.97
C GLN A 3 11.95 -5.00 -13.65
N ARG A 4 11.50 -5.94 -12.83
CA ARG A 4 10.10 -6.10 -12.44
C ARG A 4 9.95 -6.76 -11.07
N ILE A 5 8.85 -6.45 -10.40
CA ILE A 5 8.38 -7.13 -9.19
C ILE A 5 7.03 -7.77 -9.53
N SER A 6 6.91 -9.08 -9.37
CA SER A 6 5.70 -9.82 -9.69
C SER A 6 4.65 -9.74 -8.58
N LEU A 7 5.10 -9.71 -7.33
CA LEU A 7 4.23 -9.86 -6.17
C LEU A 7 4.82 -9.09 -4.98
N ILE A 8 3.97 -8.32 -4.31
CA ILE A 8 4.26 -7.71 -3.02
C ILE A 8 3.28 -8.31 -2.02
N THR A 9 3.79 -9.06 -1.03
CA THR A 9 2.95 -9.71 -0.03
C THR A 9 3.19 -9.10 1.33
N LEU A 10 2.11 -8.67 1.98
CA LEU A 10 2.14 -8.12 3.33
C LEU A 10 1.66 -9.17 4.33
N ALA A 11 2.41 -9.31 5.41
CA ALA A 11 2.00 -10.12 6.54
C ALA A 11 0.91 -9.42 7.33
N VAL A 12 -0.13 -10.15 7.68
CA VAL A 12 -1.27 -9.62 8.44
C VAL A 12 -1.58 -10.53 9.61
N GLU A 13 -2.16 -9.96 10.65
CA GLU A 13 -2.60 -10.71 11.81
C GLU A 13 -3.96 -11.37 11.57
N ASP A 14 -4.90 -10.61 11.00
CA ASP A 14 -6.26 -11.05 10.69
C ASP A 14 -6.54 -10.81 9.20
N LEU A 15 -6.55 -11.90 8.44
CA LEU A 15 -6.69 -11.83 6.98
C LEU A 15 -8.04 -11.21 6.56
N LEU A 16 -9.13 -11.58 7.23
CA LEU A 16 -10.44 -11.04 6.90
C LEU A 16 -10.51 -9.54 7.13
N ARG A 17 -10.00 -9.08 8.26
CA ARG A 17 -9.92 -7.66 8.60
C ARG A 17 -9.09 -6.89 7.57
N ALA A 18 -7.95 -7.42 7.18
CA ALA A 18 -7.07 -6.81 6.19
C ALA A 18 -7.75 -6.71 4.81
N VAL A 19 -8.39 -7.78 4.36
CA VAL A 19 -9.13 -7.79 3.09
C VAL A 19 -10.24 -6.73 3.12
N GLN A 20 -11.02 -6.68 4.20
CA GLN A 20 -12.12 -5.71 4.34
C GLN A 20 -11.61 -4.27 4.29
N PHE A 21 -10.45 -3.99 4.91
CA PHE A 21 -9.87 -2.66 4.83
C PHE A 21 -9.62 -2.24 3.39
N TYR A 22 -8.91 -3.03 2.60
CA TYR A 22 -8.59 -2.67 1.21
C TYR A 22 -9.82 -2.67 0.31
N GLU A 23 -10.79 -3.55 0.54
CA GLU A 23 -12.07 -3.52 -0.18
C GLU A 23 -12.86 -2.25 0.16
N ASN A 24 -12.88 -1.83 1.42
CA ASN A 24 -13.53 -0.58 1.84
C ASN A 24 -12.84 0.66 1.24
N MET A 25 -11.54 0.57 0.98
CA MET A 25 -10.80 1.63 0.28
C MET A 25 -11.06 1.65 -1.23
N GLY A 26 -11.73 0.64 -1.78
CA GLY A 26 -12.17 0.62 -3.17
C GLY A 26 -11.53 -0.45 -4.04
N TRP A 27 -10.67 -1.30 -3.50
CA TRP A 27 -10.07 -2.40 -4.27
C TRP A 27 -11.00 -3.61 -4.27
N GLN A 28 -10.80 -4.48 -5.25
CA GLN A 28 -11.54 -5.74 -5.36
C GLN A 28 -10.55 -6.91 -5.37
N ALA A 29 -10.73 -7.83 -4.44
CA ALA A 29 -9.89 -9.02 -4.38
C ALA A 29 -10.14 -9.90 -5.61
N ALA A 30 -9.06 -10.34 -6.25
CA ALA A 30 -9.12 -11.34 -7.31
C ALA A 30 -9.26 -12.74 -6.72
N GLN A 31 -8.69 -12.95 -5.54
CA GLN A 31 -8.82 -14.15 -4.73
C GLN A 31 -8.94 -13.74 -3.27
N SER A 32 -9.96 -14.27 -2.60
CA SER A 32 -10.14 -14.13 -1.16
C SER A 32 -10.66 -15.48 -0.66
N GLY A 33 -9.73 -16.34 -0.29
CA GLY A 33 -10.03 -17.68 0.19
C GLY A 33 -9.39 -17.93 1.54
N PRO A 34 -9.58 -19.14 2.12
CA PRO A 34 -8.94 -19.46 3.37
C PRO A 34 -7.42 -19.41 3.20
N GLY A 35 -6.76 -18.58 3.98
CA GLY A 35 -5.31 -18.54 4.11
C GLY A 35 -4.56 -17.55 3.22
N VAL A 36 -5.18 -16.93 2.21
CA VAL A 36 -4.50 -15.95 1.35
C VAL A 36 -5.50 -15.06 0.64
N ALA A 37 -5.13 -13.81 0.40
CA ALA A 37 -5.86 -12.91 -0.49
C ALA A 37 -4.91 -12.25 -1.48
N ALA A 38 -5.40 -11.97 -2.68
CA ALA A 38 -4.64 -11.34 -3.74
C ALA A 38 -5.47 -10.30 -4.48
N PHE A 39 -4.85 -9.17 -4.77
CA PHE A 39 -5.42 -8.07 -5.55
C PHE A 39 -4.55 -7.86 -6.79
N ASN A 40 -5.16 -7.91 -7.96
CA ASN A 40 -4.44 -7.58 -9.18
C ASN A 40 -4.22 -6.06 -9.26
N MET A 41 -2.95 -5.67 -9.34
CA MET A 41 -2.54 -4.30 -9.54
C MET A 41 -2.16 -4.08 -11.01
N ASN A 42 -1.72 -2.90 -11.34
CA ASN A 42 -1.25 -2.58 -12.68
C ASN A 42 0.16 -3.18 -12.89
N GLY A 43 0.21 -4.42 -13.35
CA GLY A 43 1.46 -5.12 -13.67
C GLY A 43 2.13 -5.86 -12.52
N THR A 44 1.51 -5.87 -11.34
CA THR A 44 1.98 -6.65 -10.19
C THR A 44 0.79 -7.14 -9.37
N VAL A 45 1.02 -7.99 -8.39
CA VAL A 45 0.00 -8.48 -7.49
C VAL A 45 0.31 -8.03 -6.07
N PHE A 46 -0.71 -7.53 -5.38
CA PHE A 46 -0.65 -7.21 -3.97
C PHE A 46 -1.30 -8.35 -3.18
N GLY A 47 -0.52 -9.01 -2.34
CA GLY A 47 -0.97 -10.16 -1.56
C GLY A 47 -1.07 -9.84 -0.07
N LEU A 48 -2.03 -10.46 0.60
CA LEU A 48 -2.18 -10.47 2.04
C LEU A 48 -2.07 -11.90 2.54
N TYR A 49 -1.24 -12.14 3.54
CA TYR A 49 -0.91 -13.47 4.02
C TYR A 49 -0.77 -13.47 5.54
N PRO A 50 -1.38 -14.41 6.27
CA PRO A 50 -1.21 -14.46 7.72
C PRO A 50 0.25 -14.58 8.13
N TRP A 51 0.66 -13.80 9.14
CA TRP A 51 2.05 -13.77 9.60
C TRP A 51 2.58 -15.15 9.97
N ASN A 52 1.79 -15.94 10.69
CA ASN A 52 2.23 -17.28 11.09
C ASN A 52 2.56 -18.16 9.87
N SER A 53 1.74 -18.10 8.84
CA SER A 53 1.96 -18.84 7.58
C SER A 53 3.19 -18.33 6.84
N MET A 54 3.33 -17.00 6.75
CA MET A 54 4.48 -16.37 6.10
C MET A 54 5.78 -16.73 6.83
N ALA A 55 5.80 -16.63 8.15
CA ALA A 55 6.97 -16.98 8.95
C ALA A 55 7.36 -18.45 8.76
N GLN A 56 6.37 -19.33 8.74
CA GLN A 56 6.60 -20.77 8.51
C GLN A 56 7.21 -21.00 7.13
N ASP A 57 6.67 -20.35 6.09
CA ASP A 57 7.19 -20.49 4.73
C ASP A 57 8.63 -19.99 4.59
N MET A 58 8.99 -18.94 5.34
CA MET A 58 10.34 -18.38 5.36
C MET A 58 11.31 -19.13 6.30
N GLY A 59 10.84 -20.11 7.07
CA GLY A 59 11.65 -20.78 8.07
C GLY A 59 11.97 -19.91 9.30
N LEU A 60 11.12 -18.96 9.62
CA LEU A 60 11.30 -18.04 10.75
C LEU A 60 10.39 -18.42 11.92
N ASP A 61 10.81 -18.03 13.13
CA ASP A 61 9.97 -18.11 14.31
C ASP A 61 8.83 -17.08 14.21
N PRO A 62 7.55 -17.51 14.27
CA PRO A 62 6.42 -16.57 14.24
C PRO A 62 6.42 -15.56 15.40
N LYS A 63 7.12 -15.82 16.47
CA LYS A 63 7.27 -14.91 17.60
C LYS A 63 8.30 -13.81 17.37
N SER A 64 9.10 -13.90 16.31
CA SER A 64 10.04 -12.84 15.96
C SER A 64 9.28 -11.58 15.54
N VAL A 65 9.68 -10.44 16.10
CA VAL A 65 9.09 -9.13 15.76
C VAL A 65 9.95 -8.51 14.67
N MET A 66 9.48 -8.60 13.43
CA MET A 66 10.07 -7.85 12.32
C MET A 66 9.30 -6.55 12.13
N ARG A 67 9.99 -5.43 12.27
CA ARG A 67 9.41 -4.13 11.91
C ARG A 67 9.59 -3.90 10.41
N PRO A 68 8.53 -3.56 9.67
CA PRO A 68 8.66 -3.22 8.27
C PRO A 68 9.59 -1.99 8.12
N ARG A 69 10.50 -2.07 7.14
CA ARG A 69 11.42 -0.98 6.81
C ARG A 69 11.17 -0.47 5.41
N MET A 70 9.91 -0.43 5.02
CA MET A 70 9.53 0.03 3.69
C MET A 70 8.22 0.80 3.77
N THR A 71 7.99 1.63 2.78
CA THR A 71 6.70 2.22 2.50
C THR A 71 6.23 1.77 1.13
N LEU A 72 4.93 1.61 0.99
CA LEU A 72 4.29 1.46 -0.31
C LEU A 72 3.82 2.85 -0.74
N GLY A 73 3.99 3.17 -2.01
CA GLY A 73 3.60 4.46 -2.55
C GLY A 73 2.33 4.35 -3.38
N TYR A 74 1.41 5.27 -3.19
CA TYR A 74 0.23 5.45 -4.01
C TYR A 74 0.19 6.90 -4.50
N ASN A 75 0.52 7.08 -5.78
CA ASN A 75 0.51 8.41 -6.38
C ASN A 75 -0.87 8.72 -6.93
N VAL A 76 -1.30 9.97 -6.75
CA VAL A 76 -2.61 10.47 -7.16
C VAL A 76 -2.48 11.48 -8.29
N ARG A 77 -3.58 11.72 -9.01
CA ARG A 77 -3.62 12.66 -10.14
C ARG A 77 -3.85 14.09 -9.72
N GLU A 78 -4.55 14.28 -8.60
CA GLU A 78 -4.93 15.59 -8.10
C GLU A 78 -4.46 15.79 -6.67
N LYS A 79 -3.96 16.98 -6.37
CA LYS A 79 -3.43 17.32 -5.03
C LYS A 79 -4.44 17.06 -3.91
N ALA A 80 -5.71 17.41 -4.15
CA ALA A 80 -6.78 17.27 -3.15
C ALA A 80 -7.07 15.82 -2.77
N GLU A 81 -6.71 14.84 -3.60
CA GLU A 81 -6.94 13.42 -3.31
C GLU A 81 -6.10 12.92 -2.14
N VAL A 82 -4.95 13.54 -1.86
CA VAL A 82 -4.08 13.11 -0.77
C VAL A 82 -4.82 13.15 0.56
N ALA A 83 -5.35 14.32 0.95
CA ALA A 83 -6.10 14.48 2.20
C ALA A 83 -7.35 13.60 2.22
N HIS A 84 -8.05 13.50 1.10
CA HIS A 84 -9.27 12.70 0.98
C HIS A 84 -9.01 11.20 1.24
N ILE A 85 -7.93 10.65 0.68
CA ILE A 85 -7.56 9.25 0.91
C ILE A 85 -7.18 9.02 2.37
N LEU A 86 -6.42 9.94 2.98
CA LEU A 86 -6.04 9.84 4.39
C LEU A 86 -7.27 9.80 5.31
N GLU A 87 -8.25 10.64 5.05
CA GLU A 87 -9.51 10.65 5.82
C GLU A 87 -10.28 9.34 5.69
N ARG A 88 -10.37 8.81 4.47
CA ARG A 88 -11.02 7.50 4.23
C ARG A 88 -10.29 6.38 4.96
N THR A 89 -8.96 6.40 4.97
CA THR A 89 -8.15 5.43 5.69
C THR A 89 -8.50 5.40 7.19
N GLU A 90 -8.59 6.57 7.80
CA GLU A 90 -8.93 6.70 9.21
C GLU A 90 -10.36 6.19 9.49
N THR A 91 -11.29 6.47 8.61
CA THR A 91 -12.68 6.00 8.72
C THR A 91 -12.78 4.46 8.68
N HIS A 92 -11.87 3.80 7.97
CA HIS A 92 -11.91 2.36 7.77
C HIS A 92 -10.91 1.55 8.62
N GLY A 93 -10.41 2.16 9.70
CA GLY A 93 -9.60 1.44 10.69
C GLY A 93 -8.09 1.55 10.52
N GLY A 94 -7.62 2.34 9.57
CA GLY A 94 -6.22 2.72 9.47
C GLY A 94 -5.91 3.93 10.35
N SER A 95 -4.68 4.40 10.28
CA SER A 95 -4.20 5.54 11.08
C SER A 95 -3.47 6.53 10.19
N ILE A 96 -3.71 7.82 10.38
CA ILE A 96 -2.91 8.86 9.74
C ILE A 96 -1.60 8.99 10.50
N LEU A 97 -0.48 8.71 9.85
CA LEU A 97 0.86 8.87 10.43
C LEU A 97 1.38 10.28 10.24
N LYS A 98 1.11 10.88 9.09
CA LYS A 98 1.46 12.26 8.78
C LYS A 98 0.38 12.86 7.88
N PRO A 99 -0.23 13.97 8.29
CA PRO A 99 -1.24 14.65 7.46
C PRO A 99 -0.66 15.12 6.13
N ALA A 100 -1.56 15.37 5.16
CA ALA A 100 -1.18 15.94 3.88
C ALA A 100 -0.45 17.28 4.08
N HIS A 101 0.68 17.46 3.42
CA HIS A 101 1.52 18.64 3.54
C HIS A 101 2.33 18.86 2.26
N ASP A 102 2.74 20.09 2.04
CA ASP A 102 3.62 20.44 0.93
C ASP A 102 5.07 20.15 1.28
N LEU A 103 5.81 19.60 0.32
CA LEU A 103 7.24 19.40 0.40
C LEU A 103 7.94 20.53 -0.37
N PHE A 104 9.14 20.90 0.08
CA PHE A 104 9.84 22.07 -0.48
C PHE A 104 10.20 21.92 -1.97
N TRP A 105 10.32 20.68 -2.47
CA TRP A 105 10.60 20.41 -3.89
C TRP A 105 9.36 20.37 -4.79
N GLY A 106 8.16 20.65 -4.27
CA GLY A 106 6.92 20.78 -5.03
C GLY A 106 5.96 19.61 -4.96
N GLU A 107 6.32 18.53 -4.30
CA GLU A 107 5.39 17.44 -4.01
C GLU A 107 4.43 17.79 -2.87
N HIS A 108 3.33 17.07 -2.82
CA HIS A 108 2.36 17.11 -1.73
C HIS A 108 2.04 15.69 -1.30
N SER A 109 2.26 15.35 -0.05
CA SER A 109 2.09 13.97 0.41
C SER A 109 1.62 13.87 1.85
N GLY A 110 1.17 12.69 2.21
CA GLY A 110 0.90 12.29 3.57
C GLY A 110 1.10 10.79 3.72
N PHE A 111 1.05 10.29 4.94
CA PHE A 111 1.30 8.89 5.25
C PHE A 111 0.19 8.31 6.11
N PHE A 112 -0.16 7.06 5.84
CA PHE A 112 -1.04 6.30 6.68
C PHE A 112 -0.47 4.91 6.98
N ALA A 113 -0.98 4.29 8.04
CA ALA A 113 -0.79 2.86 8.30
C ALA A 113 -2.11 2.14 8.10
N ASP A 114 -2.05 0.94 7.52
CA ASP A 114 -3.20 0.04 7.47
C ASP A 114 -3.47 -0.55 8.87
N PRO A 115 -4.53 -1.36 9.08
CA PRO A 115 -4.83 -1.93 10.39
C PRO A 115 -3.72 -2.81 10.99
N ASP A 116 -2.81 -3.32 10.19
CA ASP A 116 -1.66 -4.13 10.61
C ASP A 116 -0.38 -3.31 10.78
N GLY A 117 -0.43 -2.01 10.55
CA GLY A 117 0.71 -1.11 10.70
C GLY A 117 1.58 -0.99 9.45
N HIS A 118 1.15 -1.51 8.31
CA HIS A 118 1.87 -1.32 7.05
C HIS A 118 1.75 0.12 6.58
N MET A 119 2.89 0.73 6.25
CA MET A 119 2.99 2.15 5.97
C MET A 119 2.86 2.45 4.49
N TRP A 120 2.03 3.44 4.17
CA TRP A 120 1.78 3.92 2.83
C TRP A 120 2.06 5.42 2.75
N GLU A 121 2.68 5.83 1.65
CA GLU A 121 2.73 7.23 1.24
C GLU A 121 1.68 7.47 0.16
N VAL A 122 0.87 8.50 0.35
CA VAL A 122 -0.04 9.01 -0.68
C VAL A 122 0.55 10.32 -1.17
N ALA A 123 0.89 10.41 -2.45
CA ALA A 123 1.64 11.53 -2.99
C ALA A 123 1.05 12.08 -4.28
N PHE A 124 1.03 13.39 -4.38
CA PHE A 124 0.85 14.13 -5.63
C PHE A 124 2.19 14.68 -6.07
N ASN A 125 2.73 14.17 -7.16
CA ASN A 125 3.98 14.63 -7.75
C ASN A 125 3.71 15.24 -9.11
N PRO A 126 3.70 16.59 -9.25
CA PRO A 126 3.41 17.23 -10.52
C PRO A 126 4.49 16.99 -11.59
N PHE A 127 5.69 16.55 -11.18
CA PHE A 127 6.82 16.28 -12.09
C PHE A 127 6.78 14.89 -12.69
N SER A 128 6.09 13.95 -12.04
CA SER A 128 5.92 12.58 -12.51
C SER A 128 4.43 12.22 -12.38
N PRO A 129 3.59 12.64 -13.34
CA PRO A 129 2.16 12.38 -13.27
C PRO A 129 1.83 10.90 -13.47
N VAL A 130 0.78 10.47 -12.83
CA VAL A 130 0.21 9.13 -13.04
C VAL A 130 -0.38 9.09 -14.45
N SER A 131 -0.04 8.04 -15.22
CA SER A 131 -0.53 7.88 -16.57
C SER A 131 -2.03 7.54 -16.58
N GLU A 132 -2.65 7.63 -17.76
CA GLU A 132 -4.09 7.41 -17.91
C GLU A 132 -4.51 6.01 -17.46
N ASP A 133 -3.68 5.00 -17.71
CA ASP A 133 -3.90 3.62 -17.30
C ASP A 133 -3.53 3.32 -15.84
N GLY A 134 -3.09 4.33 -15.08
CA GLY A 134 -2.68 4.18 -13.68
C GLY A 134 -1.20 3.82 -13.49
N GLY A 135 -0.44 3.65 -14.57
CA GLY A 135 1.00 3.41 -14.49
C GLY A 135 1.74 4.62 -13.93
N PHE A 136 2.84 4.37 -13.25
CA PHE A 136 3.67 5.42 -12.69
C PHE A 136 5.13 5.22 -13.13
N HIS A 137 5.71 6.27 -13.70
CA HIS A 137 7.10 6.30 -14.10
C HIS A 137 7.76 7.55 -13.53
N TRP A 138 8.93 7.37 -12.94
CA TRP A 138 9.70 8.50 -12.47
C TRP A 138 10.21 9.28 -13.68
N SER A 139 9.90 10.59 -13.72
CA SER A 139 10.35 11.46 -14.79
C SER A 139 11.86 11.68 -14.69
N THR A 140 12.53 11.54 -15.82
CA THR A 140 13.96 11.86 -15.96
C THR A 140 14.20 13.23 -16.57
N ASP A 141 13.14 13.92 -16.96
CA ASP A 141 13.18 15.24 -17.58
C ASP A 141 13.13 16.33 -16.50
N VAL A 142 14.22 16.44 -15.76
CA VAL A 142 14.33 17.45 -14.71
C VAL A 142 15.39 18.47 -15.11
#